data_930592a89df333fa583e811c03e42841
#
_entry.id   930592a89df333fa583e811c03e42841
#
_cell.length_a   1.000
_cell.length_b   1.000
_cell.length_c   1.000
_cell.angle_alpha   90.00
_cell.angle_beta   90.00
_cell.angle_gamma   90.00
#
_symmetry.space_group_name_H-M   'P 1'
#
loop_
_entity.id
_entity.type
_entity.pdbx_description
1 polymer ?
#
loop_
_entity_poly.entity_id
_entity_poly.type
_entity_poly.pdbx_seq_one_letter_code
_entity_poly.pdbx_strand_id
1 'polypeptide(L)'
;KTHKDYEEFRREALVLKELKYPGIPLVYDLEEDSHYFYLIEEYLEGNSLYDLIQDQGPFQEAEAVRYGRQICSLVEYLHHSCDKPILHLDLQPKNLMIWKGTVQLIDFDHAGDSDSASLRKERYGTAGCAAPELYTTDQLLDQRTDIYAIGAILRFMLYGTLKAGAETDCGIT
;
A
#
# COMPACT_ATOMS: atom_id res chain seq x y z
N LYS A 1 0.09 -4.13 -24.36
CA LYS A 1 0.29 -2.89 -23.61
C LYS A 1 0.72 -1.79 -24.58
N THR A 2 0.27 -0.56 -24.36
CA THR A 2 0.61 0.58 -25.23
C THR A 2 1.97 1.16 -24.80
N HIS A 3 2.62 1.94 -25.68
CA HIS A 3 3.85 2.66 -25.37
C HIS A 3 3.67 3.60 -24.14
N LYS A 4 2.45 4.08 -23.91
CA LYS A 4 2.09 4.91 -22.77
C LYS A 4 2.13 4.13 -21.44
N ASP A 5 1.63 2.90 -21.44
CA ASP A 5 1.66 2.02 -20.24
C ASP A 5 3.11 1.69 -19.84
N TYR A 6 4.03 1.61 -20.82
CA TYR A 6 5.45 1.41 -20.57
C TYR A 6 6.11 2.60 -19.88
N GLU A 7 5.90 3.80 -20.39
CA GLU A 7 6.49 5.00 -19.80
C GLU A 7 5.99 5.28 -18.38
N GLU A 8 4.72 4.93 -18.11
CA GLU A 8 4.13 5.03 -16.77
C GLU A 8 4.78 4.01 -15.82
N PHE A 9 4.80 2.73 -16.20
CA PHE A 9 5.45 1.67 -15.44
C PHE A 9 6.93 1.98 -15.16
N ARG A 10 7.68 2.43 -16.18
CA ARG A 10 9.10 2.78 -16.04
C ARG A 10 9.32 3.92 -15.06
N ARG A 11 8.47 4.94 -15.10
CA ARG A 11 8.55 6.08 -14.18
C ARG A 11 8.33 5.64 -12.74
N GLU A 12 7.28 4.87 -12.49
CA GLU A 12 6.96 4.32 -11.16
C GLU A 12 8.11 3.47 -10.63
N ALA A 13 8.62 2.55 -11.45
CA ALA A 13 9.73 1.69 -11.07
C ALA A 13 11.04 2.46 -10.80
N LEU A 14 11.31 3.56 -11.52
CA LEU A 14 12.47 4.41 -11.25
C LEU A 14 12.33 5.14 -9.90
N VAL A 15 11.12 5.58 -9.54
CA VAL A 15 10.86 6.15 -8.22
C VAL A 15 11.13 5.11 -7.13
N LEU A 16 10.63 3.88 -7.30
CA LEU A 16 10.84 2.80 -6.33
C LEU A 16 12.34 2.42 -6.20
N LYS A 17 13.10 2.51 -7.29
CA LYS A 17 14.55 2.22 -7.29
C LYS A 17 15.36 3.15 -6.36
N GLU A 18 14.85 4.36 -6.11
CA GLU A 18 15.48 5.33 -5.22
C GLU A 18 15.15 5.06 -3.73
N LEU A 19 14.12 4.27 -3.44
CA LEU A 19 13.73 3.95 -2.07
C LEU A 19 14.75 3.00 -1.43
N LYS A 20 15.25 3.39 -0.25
CA LYS A 20 16.20 2.59 0.54
C LYS A 20 15.81 2.68 2.01
N TYR A 21 14.90 1.81 2.42
CA TYR A 21 14.44 1.77 3.80
C TYR A 21 14.24 0.31 4.26
N PRO A 22 14.66 -0.05 5.48
CA PRO A 22 14.43 -1.40 5.99
C PRO A 22 12.95 -1.77 5.96
N GLY A 23 12.62 -2.89 5.29
CA GLY A 23 11.24 -3.33 5.12
C GLY A 23 10.55 -2.82 3.85
N ILE A 24 11.27 -2.14 2.96
CA ILE A 24 10.86 -1.88 1.58
C ILE A 24 11.81 -2.66 0.67
N PRO A 25 11.31 -3.46 -0.30
CA PRO A 25 12.16 -4.26 -1.17
C PRO A 25 13.06 -3.39 -2.03
N LEU A 26 14.32 -3.78 -2.18
CA LEU A 26 15.24 -3.11 -3.10
C LEU A 26 14.88 -3.49 -4.53
N VAL A 27 14.71 -2.52 -5.39
CA VAL A 27 14.58 -2.75 -6.83
C VAL A 27 15.98 -2.90 -7.43
N TYR A 28 16.24 -4.07 -7.99
CA TYR A 28 17.54 -4.41 -8.60
C TYR A 28 17.60 -3.95 -10.05
N ASP A 29 16.58 -4.28 -10.84
CA ASP A 29 16.59 -3.96 -12.26
C ASP A 29 15.18 -3.89 -12.87
N LEU A 30 15.12 -3.38 -14.09
CA LEU A 30 13.97 -3.32 -14.94
C LEU A 30 14.34 -3.92 -16.28
N GLU A 31 13.61 -4.96 -16.68
CA GLU A 31 13.82 -5.61 -17.96
C GLU A 31 12.54 -5.62 -18.80
N GLU A 32 12.70 -5.78 -20.09
CA GLU A 32 11.58 -5.93 -21.02
C GLU A 32 11.85 -7.01 -22.08
N ASP A 33 10.79 -7.67 -22.49
CA ASP A 33 10.78 -8.49 -23.69
C ASP A 33 9.66 -8.04 -24.63
N SER A 34 9.43 -8.79 -25.70
CA SER A 34 8.39 -8.47 -26.70
C SER A 34 6.96 -8.49 -26.14
N HIS A 35 6.71 -8.98 -24.94
CA HIS A 35 5.39 -9.22 -24.37
C HIS A 35 5.18 -8.61 -22.99
N TYR A 36 6.25 -8.53 -22.16
CA TYR A 36 6.17 -8.18 -20.75
C TYR A 36 7.24 -7.19 -20.32
N PHE A 37 6.93 -6.46 -19.26
CA PHE A 37 7.88 -5.69 -18.47
C PHE A 37 8.09 -6.40 -17.15
N TYR A 38 9.33 -6.45 -16.69
CA TYR A 38 9.74 -7.14 -15.48
C TYR A 38 10.36 -6.15 -14.51
N LEU A 39 9.82 -6.10 -13.30
CA LEU A 39 10.46 -5.46 -12.16
C LEU A 39 11.18 -6.56 -11.39
N ILE A 40 12.51 -6.44 -11.25
CA ILE A 40 13.34 -7.38 -10.51
C ILE A 40 13.64 -6.75 -9.16
N GLU A 41 13.10 -7.33 -8.11
CA GLU A 41 13.20 -6.78 -6.76
C GLU A 41 13.65 -7.83 -5.73
N GLU A 42 13.99 -7.35 -4.54
CA GLU A 42 14.34 -8.17 -3.40
C GLU A 42 13.17 -9.06 -2.98
N TYR A 43 13.45 -10.36 -2.80
CA TYR A 43 12.49 -11.28 -2.23
C TYR A 43 12.47 -11.13 -0.71
N LEU A 44 11.35 -10.70 -0.17
CA LEU A 44 11.16 -10.57 1.27
C LEU A 44 10.45 -11.81 1.85
N GLU A 45 11.09 -12.44 2.84
CA GLU A 45 10.54 -13.59 3.54
C GLU A 45 9.47 -13.17 4.56
N GLY A 46 8.54 -14.08 4.87
CA GLY A 46 7.56 -13.88 5.93
C GLY A 46 6.17 -14.41 5.59
N ASN A 47 5.23 -14.16 6.49
CA ASN A 47 3.81 -14.40 6.25
C ASN A 47 3.11 -13.05 6.13
N SER A 48 2.07 -12.96 5.30
CA SER A 48 1.29 -11.74 5.24
C SER A 48 0.57 -11.50 6.58
N LEU A 49 0.36 -10.26 6.92
CA LEU A 49 -0.44 -9.88 8.08
C LEU A 49 -1.86 -10.46 7.98
N TYR A 50 -2.36 -10.60 6.75
CA TYR A 50 -3.66 -11.22 6.50
C TYR A 50 -3.65 -12.68 6.92
N ASP A 51 -2.68 -13.47 6.44
CA ASP A 51 -2.61 -14.90 6.74
C ASP A 51 -2.35 -15.16 8.22
N LEU A 52 -1.47 -14.37 8.85
CA LEU A 52 -1.21 -14.47 10.29
C LEU A 52 -2.48 -14.29 11.12
N ILE A 53 -3.31 -13.30 10.80
CA ILE A 53 -4.58 -13.06 11.50
C ILE A 53 -5.60 -14.15 11.20
N GLN A 54 -5.64 -14.68 9.99
CA GLN A 54 -6.55 -15.80 9.66
C GLN A 54 -6.16 -17.09 10.41
N ASP A 55 -4.87 -17.35 10.56
CA ASP A 55 -4.36 -18.58 11.19
C ASP A 55 -4.37 -18.51 12.72
N GLN A 56 -4.03 -17.35 13.30
CA GLN A 56 -3.78 -17.18 14.74
C GLN A 56 -4.86 -16.37 15.47
N GLY A 57 -5.75 -15.72 14.70
CA GLY A 57 -6.73 -14.77 15.25
C GLY A 57 -6.17 -13.35 15.44
N PRO A 58 -7.02 -12.44 15.91
CA PRO A 58 -6.66 -11.04 16.16
C PRO A 58 -5.51 -10.88 17.15
N PHE A 59 -4.69 -9.87 16.93
CA PHE A 59 -3.59 -9.55 17.84
C PHE A 59 -4.07 -8.90 19.13
N GLN A 60 -3.29 -9.07 20.20
CA GLN A 60 -3.46 -8.27 21.41
C GLN A 60 -3.06 -6.80 21.13
N GLU A 61 -3.65 -5.87 21.87
CA GLU A 61 -3.43 -4.43 21.70
C GLU A 61 -1.95 -4.04 21.62
N ALA A 62 -1.13 -4.56 22.53
CA ALA A 62 0.31 -4.27 22.57
C ALA A 62 1.02 -4.70 21.27
N GLU A 63 0.61 -5.80 20.69
CA GLU A 63 1.17 -6.31 19.45
C GLU A 63 0.67 -5.50 18.25
N ALA A 64 -0.61 -5.18 18.18
CA ALA A 64 -1.19 -4.32 17.16
C ALA A 64 -0.53 -2.93 17.16
N VAL A 65 -0.28 -2.34 18.34
CA VAL A 65 0.46 -1.07 18.48
C VAL A 65 1.90 -1.19 17.99
N ARG A 66 2.57 -2.29 18.32
CA ARG A 66 3.97 -2.52 17.88
C ARG A 66 4.09 -2.59 16.37
N TYR A 67 3.21 -3.34 15.69
CA TYR A 67 3.20 -3.42 14.24
C TYR A 67 2.66 -2.13 13.60
N GLY A 68 1.64 -1.52 14.19
CA GLY A 68 1.09 -0.25 13.72
C GLY A 68 2.14 0.86 13.66
N ARG A 69 3.03 0.95 14.66
CA ARG A 69 4.15 1.91 14.65
C ARG A 69 5.11 1.65 13.50
N GLN A 70 5.43 0.40 13.20
CA GLN A 70 6.33 0.05 12.10
C GLN A 70 5.68 0.40 10.74
N ILE A 71 4.37 0.12 10.58
CA ILE A 71 3.62 0.51 9.38
C ILE A 71 3.63 2.03 9.20
N CYS A 72 3.38 2.78 10.28
CA CYS A 72 3.47 4.24 10.24
C CYS A 72 4.86 4.73 9.80
N SER A 73 5.94 4.12 10.32
CA SER A 73 7.31 4.51 9.94
C SER A 73 7.63 4.23 8.48
N LEU A 74 7.14 3.09 7.93
CA LEU A 74 7.27 2.77 6.50
C LEU A 74 6.56 3.80 5.63
N VAL A 75 5.31 4.14 5.97
CA VAL A 75 4.51 5.10 5.22
C VAL A 75 5.03 6.54 5.39
N GLU A 76 5.49 6.92 6.59
CA GLU A 76 6.16 8.20 6.83
C GLU A 76 7.39 8.36 5.94
N TYR A 77 8.19 7.29 5.81
CA TYR A 77 9.33 7.31 4.91
C TYR A 77 8.89 7.54 3.45
N LEU A 78 7.87 6.84 2.95
CA LEU A 78 7.35 7.05 1.59
C LEU A 78 6.89 8.50 1.38
N HIS A 79 6.19 9.05 2.36
CA HIS A 79 5.65 10.41 2.27
C HIS A 79 6.72 11.51 2.33
N HIS A 80 7.95 11.22 2.80
CA HIS A 80 8.99 12.23 3.04
C HIS A 80 10.34 11.92 2.35
N SER A 81 10.48 10.78 1.66
CA SER A 81 11.75 10.36 1.06
C SER A 81 12.13 11.08 -0.23
N CYS A 82 11.17 11.68 -0.91
CA CYS A 82 11.35 12.40 -2.17
C CYS A 82 10.79 13.82 -2.09
N ASP A 83 11.11 14.65 -3.09
CA ASP A 83 10.58 16.02 -3.20
C ASP A 83 9.05 16.07 -3.19
N LYS A 84 8.42 15.03 -3.73
CA LYS A 84 6.98 14.81 -3.68
C LYS A 84 6.65 13.55 -2.90
N PRO A 85 5.60 13.57 -2.07
CA PRO A 85 5.16 12.38 -1.36
C PRO A 85 4.87 11.24 -2.32
N ILE A 86 5.40 10.05 -2.02
CA ILE A 86 5.02 8.81 -2.68
C ILE A 86 3.84 8.24 -1.90
N LEU A 87 2.72 8.05 -2.59
CA LEU A 87 1.52 7.42 -2.05
C LEU A 87 1.54 5.95 -2.43
N HIS A 88 1.23 5.06 -1.50
CA HIS A 88 1.18 3.62 -1.76
C HIS A 88 -0.13 3.20 -2.44
N LEU A 89 -1.25 3.77 -2.00
CA LEU A 89 -2.62 3.65 -2.54
C LEU A 89 -3.28 2.27 -2.46
N ASP A 90 -2.54 1.21 -2.17
CA ASP A 90 -3.08 -0.14 -1.92
C ASP A 90 -2.51 -0.75 -0.62
N LEU A 91 -2.45 0.05 0.44
CA LEU A 91 -2.12 -0.46 1.77
C LEU A 91 -3.21 -1.41 2.26
N GLN A 92 -2.84 -2.67 2.44
CA GLN A 92 -3.74 -3.72 2.88
C GLN A 92 -2.97 -4.81 3.65
N PRO A 93 -3.63 -5.66 4.47
CA PRO A 93 -2.95 -6.70 5.23
C PRO A 93 -2.20 -7.74 4.40
N LYS A 94 -2.56 -7.93 3.12
CA LYS A 94 -1.85 -8.85 2.21
C LYS A 94 -0.52 -8.29 1.73
N ASN A 95 -0.41 -6.96 1.67
CA ASN A 95 0.80 -6.26 1.21
C ASN A 95 1.76 -5.92 2.37
N LEU A 96 1.47 -6.42 3.58
CA LEU A 96 2.32 -6.28 4.76
C LEU A 96 2.82 -7.67 5.17
N MET A 97 4.11 -7.91 4.98
CA MET A 97 4.77 -9.15 5.39
C MET A 97 5.35 -9.00 6.80
N ILE A 98 5.21 -10.04 7.61
CA ILE A 98 5.80 -10.09 8.95
C ILE A 98 6.90 -11.16 8.98
N TRP A 99 8.12 -10.72 9.24
CA TRP A 99 9.27 -11.61 9.38
C TRP A 99 10.05 -11.29 10.66
N LYS A 100 10.18 -12.26 11.55
CA LYS A 100 10.91 -12.12 12.83
C LYS A 100 10.52 -10.87 13.64
N GLY A 101 9.23 -10.53 13.61
CA GLY A 101 8.69 -9.38 14.33
C GLY A 101 8.88 -8.01 13.65
N THR A 102 9.38 -8.01 12.41
CA THR A 102 9.53 -6.82 11.58
C THR A 102 8.48 -6.78 10.48
N VAL A 103 7.89 -5.62 10.26
CA VAL A 103 6.95 -5.37 9.15
C VAL A 103 7.73 -5.01 7.90
N GLN A 104 7.34 -5.60 6.79
CA GLN A 104 7.85 -5.30 5.45
C GLN A 104 6.66 -4.96 4.56
N LEU A 105 6.80 -3.93 3.73
CA LEU A 105 5.78 -3.46 2.81
C LEU A 105 6.13 -3.90 1.40
N ILE A 106 5.23 -4.59 0.73
CA ILE A 106 5.40 -5.13 -0.62
C ILE A 106 4.31 -4.62 -1.55
N ASP A 107 4.47 -4.88 -2.84
CA ASP A 107 3.47 -4.59 -3.89
C ASP A 107 3.22 -3.08 -4.06
N PHE A 108 4.07 -2.47 -4.85
CA PHE A 108 4.02 -1.04 -5.18
C PHE A 108 3.37 -0.75 -6.54
N ASP A 109 2.59 -1.69 -7.09
CA ASP A 109 2.00 -1.57 -8.43
C ASP A 109 1.09 -0.35 -8.59
N HIS A 110 0.54 0.16 -7.47
CA HIS A 110 -0.32 1.33 -7.45
C HIS A 110 0.36 2.57 -6.85
N ALA A 111 1.59 2.42 -6.38
CA ALA A 111 2.32 3.54 -5.78
C ALA A 111 2.74 4.58 -6.82
N GLY A 112 2.90 5.82 -6.37
CA GLY A 112 3.36 6.91 -7.23
C GLY A 112 3.45 8.24 -6.50
N ASP A 113 4.10 9.22 -7.13
CA ASP A 113 4.12 10.57 -6.57
C ASP A 113 2.70 11.16 -6.53
N SER A 114 2.47 12.06 -5.58
CA SER A 114 1.13 12.62 -5.31
C SER A 114 0.48 13.30 -6.52
N ASP A 115 1.25 13.85 -7.44
CA ASP A 115 0.72 14.50 -8.62
C ASP A 115 0.27 13.46 -9.66
N SER A 116 1.11 12.46 -9.94
CA SER A 116 0.78 11.39 -10.89
C SER A 116 -0.37 10.52 -10.37
N ALA A 117 -0.39 10.20 -9.08
CA ALA A 117 -1.48 9.46 -8.45
C ALA A 117 -2.82 10.21 -8.57
N SER A 118 -2.81 11.52 -8.34
CA SER A 118 -4.02 12.35 -8.43
C SER A 118 -4.58 12.47 -9.85
N LEU A 119 -3.75 12.30 -10.87
CA LEU A 119 -4.14 12.38 -12.28
C LEU A 119 -4.62 11.03 -12.87
N ARG A 120 -4.55 9.94 -12.11
CA ARG A 120 -4.99 8.62 -12.58
C ARG A 120 -6.47 8.63 -12.89
N LYS A 121 -6.82 8.15 -14.08
CA LYS A 121 -8.22 8.01 -14.52
C LYS A 121 -8.92 6.83 -13.86
N GLU A 122 -8.17 5.79 -13.56
CA GLU A 122 -8.67 4.58 -12.90
C GLU A 122 -8.29 4.64 -11.43
N ARG A 123 -9.25 4.33 -10.57
CA ARG A 123 -9.09 4.26 -9.14
C ARG A 123 -9.15 2.81 -8.71
N TYR A 124 -8.22 2.43 -7.88
CA TYR A 124 -8.11 1.08 -7.34
C TYR A 124 -8.10 1.15 -5.82
N GLY A 125 -8.50 0.08 -5.20
CA GLY A 125 -8.43 -0.01 -3.75
C GLY A 125 -9.07 -1.27 -3.23
N THR A 126 -8.47 -1.83 -2.19
CA THR A 126 -8.97 -3.04 -1.54
C THR A 126 -10.15 -2.71 -0.63
N ALA A 127 -11.28 -3.41 -0.85
CA ALA A 127 -12.49 -3.22 -0.04
C ALA A 127 -12.19 -3.37 1.46
N GLY A 128 -12.60 -2.39 2.25
CA GLY A 128 -12.35 -2.31 3.68
C GLY A 128 -11.04 -1.63 4.09
N CYS A 129 -10.12 -1.39 3.15
CA CYS A 129 -8.88 -0.62 3.36
C CYS A 129 -8.86 0.68 2.56
N ALA A 130 -9.46 0.69 1.37
CA ALA A 130 -9.44 1.85 0.48
C ALA A 130 -10.19 3.04 1.07
N ALA A 131 -9.57 4.20 1.03
CA ALA A 131 -10.16 5.46 1.43
C ALA A 131 -11.30 5.88 0.47
N PRO A 132 -12.32 6.63 0.93
CA PRO A 132 -13.48 7.00 0.11
C PRO A 132 -13.12 7.70 -1.20
N GLU A 133 -12.07 8.51 -1.21
CA GLU A 133 -11.60 9.24 -2.38
C GLU A 133 -11.05 8.33 -3.48
N LEU A 134 -10.69 7.08 -3.16
CA LEU A 134 -10.28 6.07 -4.16
C LEU A 134 -11.46 5.54 -4.99
N TYR A 135 -12.68 5.79 -4.58
CA TYR A 135 -13.89 5.39 -5.32
C TYR A 135 -14.46 6.51 -6.20
N THR A 136 -13.85 7.69 -6.17
CA THR A 136 -14.27 8.87 -6.95
C THR A 136 -13.12 9.36 -7.81
N THR A 137 -13.42 9.98 -8.97
CA THR A 137 -12.40 10.57 -9.85
C THR A 137 -12.20 12.07 -9.64
N ASP A 138 -13.04 12.69 -8.83
CA ASP A 138 -13.11 14.14 -8.67
C ASP A 138 -12.29 14.66 -7.49
N GLN A 139 -11.80 13.74 -6.64
CA GLN A 139 -11.03 14.10 -5.46
C GLN A 139 -9.53 13.88 -5.71
N LEU A 140 -8.72 14.78 -5.18
CA LEU A 140 -7.27 14.65 -5.16
C LEU A 140 -6.87 13.57 -4.15
N LEU A 141 -5.90 12.76 -4.54
CA LEU A 141 -5.25 11.82 -3.63
C LEU A 141 -4.07 12.51 -2.95
N ASP A 142 -3.98 12.35 -1.65
CA ASP A 142 -2.85 12.81 -0.86
C ASP A 142 -2.49 11.81 0.26
N GLN A 143 -1.55 12.16 1.10
CA GLN A 143 -1.07 11.31 2.19
C GLN A 143 -2.18 10.77 3.11
N ARG A 144 -3.31 11.45 3.22
CA ARG A 144 -4.47 11.01 4.03
C ARG A 144 -5.11 9.75 3.51
N THR A 145 -4.98 9.46 2.22
CA THR A 145 -5.45 8.23 1.60
C THR A 145 -4.76 7.00 2.22
N ASP A 146 -3.44 7.05 2.37
CA ASP A 146 -2.67 5.98 3.03
C ASP A 146 -2.95 5.94 4.55
N ILE A 147 -3.11 7.09 5.20
CA ILE A 147 -3.46 7.16 6.63
C ILE A 147 -4.81 6.50 6.93
N TYR A 148 -5.80 6.66 6.06
CA TYR A 148 -7.07 5.96 6.19
C TYR A 148 -6.87 4.42 6.16
N ALA A 149 -6.07 3.94 5.22
CA ALA A 149 -5.76 2.51 5.11
C ALA A 149 -5.03 1.97 6.35
N ILE A 150 -4.10 2.74 6.95
CA ILE A 150 -3.46 2.37 8.23
C ILE A 150 -4.52 2.18 9.32
N GLY A 151 -5.50 3.08 9.44
CA GLY A 151 -6.60 2.95 10.39
C GLY A 151 -7.42 1.66 10.18
N ALA A 152 -7.69 1.30 8.94
CA ALA A 152 -8.39 0.06 8.59
C ALA A 152 -7.54 -1.19 8.93
N ILE A 153 -6.23 -1.15 8.70
CA ILE A 153 -5.29 -2.22 9.04
C ILE A 153 -5.20 -2.40 10.57
N LEU A 154 -5.08 -1.31 11.34
CA LEU A 154 -5.10 -1.37 12.81
C LEU A 154 -6.37 -2.05 13.32
N ARG A 155 -7.52 -1.68 12.76
CA ARG A 155 -8.78 -2.32 13.11
C ARG A 155 -8.80 -3.79 12.72
N PHE A 156 -8.26 -4.17 11.55
CA PHE A 156 -8.13 -5.57 11.15
C PHE A 156 -7.25 -6.36 12.12
N MET A 157 -6.13 -5.80 12.56
CA MET A 157 -5.27 -6.44 13.56
C MET A 157 -6.00 -6.72 14.87
N LEU A 158 -6.89 -5.82 15.30
CA LEU A 158 -7.60 -5.94 16.58
C LEU A 158 -8.86 -6.82 16.52
N TYR A 159 -9.52 -6.91 15.35
CA TYR A 159 -10.82 -7.56 15.24
C TYR A 159 -10.86 -8.72 14.24
N GLY A 160 -9.82 -8.94 13.45
CA GLY A 160 -9.70 -10.04 12.49
C GLY A 160 -10.55 -9.90 11.22
N THR A 161 -11.26 -8.78 11.05
CA THR A 161 -12.15 -8.57 9.90
C THR A 161 -11.94 -7.21 9.25
N LEU A 162 -11.85 -7.19 7.92
CA LEU A 162 -12.02 -5.98 7.12
C LEU A 162 -13.52 -5.76 6.94
N LYS A 163 -14.07 -4.68 7.50
CA LYS A 163 -15.43 -4.26 7.10
C LYS A 163 -15.30 -3.54 5.78
N ALA A 164 -16.08 -3.92 4.77
CA ALA A 164 -16.38 -3.01 3.67
C ALA A 164 -16.79 -1.66 4.27
N GLY A 165 -16.26 -0.57 3.71
CA GLY A 165 -16.55 0.79 4.18
C GLY A 165 -18.03 0.92 4.45
N ALA A 166 -18.40 1.62 5.51
CA ALA A 166 -19.79 1.79 5.89
C ALA A 166 -20.58 2.19 4.64
N GLU A 167 -21.47 1.32 4.20
CA GLU A 167 -22.67 1.80 3.54
C GLU A 167 -23.19 2.87 4.49
N THR A 168 -23.13 4.11 4.07
CA THR A 168 -23.81 5.21 4.73
C THR A 168 -25.27 4.90 4.58
N ASP A 169 -25.79 4.11 5.52
CA ASP A 169 -27.22 4.03 5.77
C ASP A 169 -27.62 5.40 6.35
N CYS A 170 -27.68 6.40 5.47
CA CYS A 170 -28.39 7.64 5.71
C CYS A 170 -29.87 7.31 5.66
N GLY A 171 -30.32 6.59 6.68
CA GLY A 171 -31.73 6.53 7.01
C GLY A 171 -32.25 7.93 7.34
N ILE A 172 -32.64 8.65 6.30
CA ILE A 172 -33.49 9.83 6.47
C ILE A 172 -34.91 9.28 6.61
N THR A 173 -35.39 9.22 7.83
CA THR A 173 -36.85 9.25 8.14
C THR A 173 -37.22 10.66 8.49
#